data_c3ab7065e50f3c530d6a1ccd36dab3bf
#
_entry.id   c3ab7065e50f3c530d6a1ccd36dab3bf
#
_cell.length_a   1.000
_cell.length_b   1.000
_cell.length_c   1.000
_cell.angle_alpha   90.00
_cell.angle_beta   90.00
_cell.angle_gamma   90.00
#
_symmetry.space_group_name_H-M   'P 1'
#
loop_
_entity.id
_entity.type
_entity.pdbx_description
1 polymer ?
#
loop_
_entity_poly.entity_id
_entity_poly.type
_entity_poly.pdbx_seq_one_letter_code
_entity_poly.pdbx_strand_id
1 'polypeptide(L)'
;MGSWELAQRWADALDGVVAPTLTRSQIEDMLAALCTGLIDAARGGEDPDVARQAARMLVAVNYRDPAAVSRTVPVLCTDLVEHAAAGFDDPALPEIRSRAVALAGDFAAGFTAALRAAALAEQEQTLAAVLSAAQEAEDRRALSEARFEAVFDGALVGIGTVDMTGSVVNCNLTLAEMLGQTPESMVGRTVADILGPANLNDAFVELQRMVAGESESFRTETEHIRDDGRVTSIDLSMSAVRDGEGAIRFLVGVAVDVTERKQLADRLWHDANHDALTGLPNRSHLFSRLAGAEPPVGVCYLDLDGFKEINDLWGHTIGDRVLRVVGDRLRDTLGPRSALPARIGGDEFLVLVEKCSGEQALTELADELMAALSAPLEVDGHMLAVGVSIGTAFFEQPPAAADELLQAADAAMYRNKHHARAAIRPQVHRSPPALDQTS
;
A
#
# COMPACT_ATOMS: atom_id res chain seq x y z
N MET A 1 1.52 3.78 83.16
CA MET A 1 1.91 2.36 83.10
C MET A 1 0.75 1.44 82.64
N GLY A 2 -0.50 1.63 83.06
CA GLY A 2 -1.60 0.73 82.81
C GLY A 2 -2.06 0.55 81.32
N SER A 3 -2.02 1.63 80.48
CA SER A 3 -2.45 1.53 79.08
C SER A 3 -1.48 0.75 78.21
N TRP A 4 -0.20 0.75 78.49
CA TRP A 4 0.81 -0.05 77.73
C TRP A 4 0.69 -1.55 78.04
N GLU A 5 0.49 -1.90 79.31
CA GLU A 5 0.30 -3.32 79.70
C GLU A 5 -0.97 -3.95 79.10
N LEU A 6 -2.05 -3.18 79.09
CA LEU A 6 -3.31 -3.55 78.42
C LEU A 6 -3.11 -3.71 76.90
N ALA A 7 -2.36 -2.81 76.29
CA ALA A 7 -2.04 -2.89 74.86
C ALA A 7 -1.27 -4.15 74.49
N GLN A 8 -0.27 -4.52 75.33
CA GLN A 8 0.48 -5.76 75.16
C GLN A 8 -0.43 -7.01 75.24
N ARG A 9 -1.28 -7.11 76.28
CA ARG A 9 -2.24 -8.20 76.40
C ARG A 9 -3.20 -8.29 75.23
N TRP A 10 -3.67 -7.13 74.74
CA TRP A 10 -4.52 -7.08 73.56
C TRP A 10 -3.78 -7.52 72.29
N ALA A 11 -2.55 -7.07 72.09
CA ALA A 11 -1.71 -7.50 70.99
C ALA A 11 -1.43 -9.01 71.02
N ASP A 12 -1.14 -9.58 72.24
CA ASP A 12 -0.99 -11.03 72.43
C ASP A 12 -2.26 -11.81 72.09
N ALA A 13 -3.44 -11.28 72.47
CA ALA A 13 -4.72 -11.88 72.13
C ALA A 13 -4.97 -11.90 70.60
N LEU A 14 -4.49 -10.89 69.86
CA LEU A 14 -4.62 -10.80 68.41
C LEU A 14 -3.53 -11.60 67.64
N ASP A 15 -2.50 -12.09 68.34
CA ASP A 15 -1.40 -12.83 67.68
C ASP A 15 -1.91 -14.11 66.99
N GLY A 16 -1.48 -14.30 65.73
CA GLY A 16 -1.88 -15.42 64.89
C GLY A 16 -3.28 -15.39 64.32
N VAL A 17 -4.03 -14.27 64.49
CA VAL A 17 -5.37 -14.11 63.87
C VAL A 17 -5.24 -13.88 62.37
N VAL A 18 -4.34 -12.94 61.97
CA VAL A 18 -4.05 -12.62 60.57
C VAL A 18 -2.59 -12.14 60.48
N ALA A 19 -2.07 -12.00 59.25
CA ALA A 19 -0.84 -11.28 59.02
C ALA A 19 -1.14 -9.77 58.90
N PRO A 20 -0.86 -8.98 59.96
CA PRO A 20 -1.15 -7.55 59.93
C PRO A 20 -0.18 -6.81 58.99
N THR A 21 -0.61 -5.62 58.51
CA THR A 21 0.25 -4.76 57.67
C THR A 21 1.33 -4.00 58.48
N LEU A 22 1.21 -4.04 59.84
CA LEU A 22 2.12 -3.38 60.79
C LEU A 22 3.00 -4.41 61.51
N THR A 23 4.19 -3.96 61.92
CA THR A 23 5.04 -4.73 62.82
C THR A 23 4.43 -4.84 64.21
N ARG A 24 4.87 -5.84 65.01
CA ARG A 24 4.41 -6.04 66.40
C ARG A 24 4.52 -4.74 67.24
N SER A 25 5.66 -4.08 67.20
CA SER A 25 5.85 -2.78 67.94
C SER A 25 4.88 -1.72 67.50
N GLN A 26 4.63 -1.56 66.19
CA GLN A 26 3.65 -0.59 65.70
C GLN A 26 2.21 -0.92 66.10
N ILE A 27 1.87 -2.22 66.20
CA ILE A 27 0.58 -2.65 66.69
C ILE A 27 0.43 -2.31 68.16
N GLU A 28 1.45 -2.58 69.00
CA GLU A 28 1.46 -2.24 70.41
C GLU A 28 1.34 -0.73 70.64
N ASP A 29 2.05 0.11 69.88
CA ASP A 29 1.96 1.56 69.93
C ASP A 29 0.53 2.05 69.56
N MET A 30 -0.03 1.51 68.50
CA MET A 30 -1.42 1.82 68.08
C MET A 30 -2.44 1.44 69.15
N LEU A 31 -2.31 0.21 69.68
CA LEU A 31 -3.21 -0.29 70.73
C LEU A 31 -3.04 0.50 72.05
N ALA A 32 -1.84 0.95 72.40
CA ALA A 32 -1.61 1.78 73.62
C ALA A 32 -2.34 3.11 73.53
N ALA A 33 -2.35 3.75 72.38
CA ALA A 33 -3.15 4.98 72.18
C ALA A 33 -4.65 4.72 72.37
N LEU A 34 -5.18 3.61 71.79
CA LEU A 34 -6.59 3.20 71.95
C LEU A 34 -6.94 2.80 73.37
N CYS A 35 -6.06 2.05 74.05
CA CYS A 35 -6.25 1.65 75.44
C CYS A 35 -6.40 2.85 76.39
N THR A 36 -5.67 3.94 76.17
CA THR A 36 -5.83 5.13 76.94
C THR A 36 -7.26 5.69 76.87
N GLY A 37 -7.83 5.82 75.69
CA GLY A 37 -9.20 6.27 75.46
C GLY A 37 -10.24 5.30 76.03
N LEU A 38 -10.00 3.95 75.85
CA LEU A 38 -10.92 2.93 76.38
C LEU A 38 -10.93 2.89 77.93
N ILE A 39 -9.79 3.03 78.58
CA ILE A 39 -9.69 3.14 80.03
C ILE A 39 -10.46 4.38 80.57
N ASP A 40 -10.28 5.53 79.92
CA ASP A 40 -11.00 6.75 80.26
C ASP A 40 -12.51 6.61 80.07
N ALA A 41 -12.96 6.04 78.92
CA ALA A 41 -14.36 5.78 78.67
C ALA A 41 -14.96 4.79 79.72
N ALA A 42 -14.24 3.75 80.11
CA ALA A 42 -14.66 2.82 81.13
C ALA A 42 -14.80 3.47 82.50
N ARG A 43 -14.01 4.51 82.79
CA ARG A 43 -14.07 5.33 83.98
C ARG A 43 -15.18 6.38 83.96
N GLY A 44 -15.85 6.62 82.84
CA GLY A 44 -16.93 7.58 82.66
C GLY A 44 -16.54 8.79 81.83
N GLY A 45 -15.47 8.73 81.06
CA GLY A 45 -15.08 9.76 80.12
C GLY A 45 -16.10 9.98 79.00
N GLU A 46 -16.03 11.14 78.34
CA GLU A 46 -17.09 11.61 77.43
C GLU A 46 -16.93 11.15 75.92
N ASP A 47 -15.99 10.27 75.57
CA ASP A 47 -15.86 9.84 74.21
C ASP A 47 -16.68 8.57 73.92
N PRO A 48 -17.90 8.70 73.33
CA PRO A 48 -18.80 7.58 73.08
C PRO A 48 -18.37 6.74 71.90
N ASP A 49 -17.40 7.19 71.05
CA ASP A 49 -17.05 6.49 69.79
C ASP A 49 -15.69 5.76 69.86
N VAL A 50 -14.97 5.82 70.99
CA VAL A 50 -13.63 5.26 71.14
C VAL A 50 -13.55 3.77 70.79
N ALA A 51 -14.52 2.99 71.22
CA ALA A 51 -14.56 1.54 70.90
C ALA A 51 -14.81 1.26 69.44
N ARG A 52 -15.66 2.03 68.75
CA ARG A 52 -15.89 1.94 67.30
C ARG A 52 -14.67 2.43 66.52
N GLN A 53 -13.96 3.44 67.01
CA GLN A 53 -12.72 3.92 66.42
C GLN A 53 -11.63 2.83 66.50
N ALA A 54 -11.51 2.16 67.67
CA ALA A 54 -10.59 1.04 67.81
C ALA A 54 -10.87 -0.08 66.82
N ALA A 55 -12.15 -0.42 66.64
CA ALA A 55 -12.58 -1.42 65.65
C ALA A 55 -12.21 -1.00 64.21
N ARG A 56 -12.48 0.24 63.81
CA ARG A 56 -12.09 0.78 62.49
C ARG A 56 -10.58 0.72 62.25
N MET A 57 -9.79 1.06 63.27
CA MET A 57 -8.33 1.03 63.16
C MET A 57 -7.80 -0.41 62.97
N LEU A 58 -8.35 -1.39 63.72
CA LEU A 58 -7.97 -2.79 63.54
C LEU A 58 -8.28 -3.30 62.12
N VAL A 59 -9.47 -3.02 61.57
CA VAL A 59 -9.82 -3.38 60.20
C VAL A 59 -8.93 -2.70 59.19
N ALA A 60 -8.54 -1.44 59.38
CA ALA A 60 -7.65 -0.70 58.50
C ALA A 60 -6.24 -1.28 58.44
N VAL A 61 -5.74 -1.86 59.52
CA VAL A 61 -4.42 -2.56 59.53
C VAL A 61 -4.51 -4.07 59.26
N ASN A 62 -5.58 -4.47 58.62
CA ASN A 62 -5.84 -5.80 58.09
C ASN A 62 -6.28 -6.87 59.13
N TYR A 63 -6.71 -6.50 60.35
CA TYR A 63 -7.42 -7.42 61.21
C TYR A 63 -8.88 -7.59 60.77
N ARG A 64 -9.09 -8.27 59.63
CA ARG A 64 -10.42 -8.45 59.01
C ARG A 64 -11.10 -9.79 59.32
N ASP A 65 -10.41 -10.67 60.05
CA ASP A 65 -10.98 -11.95 60.47
C ASP A 65 -11.95 -11.75 61.68
N PRO A 66 -13.13 -12.36 61.67
CA PRO A 66 -14.07 -12.34 62.81
C PRO A 66 -13.43 -12.82 64.14
N ALA A 67 -12.39 -13.63 64.09
CA ALA A 67 -11.63 -14.05 65.26
C ALA A 67 -11.02 -12.85 66.01
N ALA A 68 -10.73 -11.73 65.35
CA ALA A 68 -10.25 -10.51 65.99
C ALA A 68 -11.27 -9.97 67.03
N VAL A 69 -12.55 -10.05 66.72
CA VAL A 69 -13.62 -9.66 67.67
C VAL A 69 -13.68 -10.62 68.81
N SER A 70 -13.74 -11.94 68.56
CA SER A 70 -13.85 -12.95 69.61
C SER A 70 -12.66 -12.96 70.58
N ARG A 71 -11.47 -12.49 70.15
CA ARG A 71 -10.28 -12.38 70.99
C ARG A 71 -10.19 -11.01 71.67
N THR A 72 -10.71 -9.93 71.07
CA THR A 72 -10.74 -8.58 71.66
C THR A 72 -11.79 -8.45 72.75
N VAL A 73 -12.99 -9.00 72.60
CA VAL A 73 -14.09 -8.89 73.54
C VAL A 73 -13.70 -9.36 74.96
N PRO A 74 -13.02 -10.51 75.19
CA PRO A 74 -12.52 -10.89 76.51
C PRO A 74 -11.57 -9.89 77.14
N VAL A 75 -10.66 -9.28 76.32
CA VAL A 75 -9.72 -8.24 76.78
C VAL A 75 -10.49 -7.02 77.26
N LEU A 76 -11.50 -6.56 76.51
CA LEU A 76 -12.34 -5.43 76.91
C LEU A 76 -13.20 -5.71 78.15
N CYS A 77 -13.71 -6.93 78.29
CA CYS A 77 -14.58 -7.31 79.41
C CYS A 77 -13.81 -7.66 80.69
N THR A 78 -12.54 -8.06 80.60
CA THR A 78 -11.73 -8.53 81.73
C THR A 78 -10.54 -7.62 82.02
N ASP A 79 -9.58 -7.56 81.09
CA ASP A 79 -8.31 -6.82 81.31
C ASP A 79 -8.54 -5.31 81.37
N LEU A 80 -9.44 -4.75 80.52
CA LEU A 80 -9.81 -3.35 80.55
C LEU A 80 -10.43 -2.97 81.95
N VAL A 81 -11.30 -3.82 82.51
CA VAL A 81 -11.92 -3.60 83.79
C VAL A 81 -10.88 -3.60 84.90
N GLU A 82 -9.92 -4.55 84.84
CA GLU A 82 -8.82 -4.59 85.84
C GLU A 82 -8.00 -3.28 85.86
N HIS A 83 -7.65 -2.77 84.67
CA HIS A 83 -6.86 -1.56 84.53
C HIS A 83 -7.67 -0.28 84.82
N ALA A 84 -8.96 -0.27 84.45
CA ALA A 84 -9.83 0.89 84.76
C ALA A 84 -10.19 0.98 86.21
N ALA A 85 -10.27 -0.10 86.97
CA ALA A 85 -10.57 -0.17 88.39
C ALA A 85 -9.33 0.18 89.26
N ALA A 86 -8.13 0.16 88.70
CA ALA A 86 -6.91 0.46 89.46
C ALA A 86 -6.95 1.86 90.08
N GLY A 87 -6.99 1.96 91.46
CA GLY A 87 -7.04 3.18 92.20
C GLY A 87 -8.46 3.63 92.60
N PHE A 88 -9.50 2.86 92.34
CA PHE A 88 -10.89 3.07 92.74
C PHE A 88 -11.30 2.13 93.85
N ASP A 89 -12.24 2.64 94.76
CA ASP A 89 -12.83 1.79 95.79
C ASP A 89 -13.87 0.79 95.23
N ASP A 90 -14.15 -0.29 95.98
CA ASP A 90 -15.01 -1.42 95.61
C ASP A 90 -16.42 -1.01 95.10
N PRO A 91 -17.09 0.06 95.54
CA PRO A 91 -18.41 0.47 95.06
C PRO A 91 -18.44 0.95 93.57
N ALA A 92 -17.34 1.42 92.97
CA ALA A 92 -17.29 1.83 91.53
C ALA A 92 -17.17 0.66 90.52
N LEU A 93 -16.78 -0.51 90.99
CA LEU A 93 -16.47 -1.68 90.13
C LEU A 93 -17.65 -2.16 89.29
N PRO A 94 -18.93 -2.17 89.77
CA PRO A 94 -20.07 -2.58 88.95
C PRO A 94 -20.34 -1.66 87.75
N GLU A 95 -20.17 -0.33 87.97
CA GLU A 95 -20.34 0.67 86.88
C GLU A 95 -19.27 0.54 85.79
N ILE A 96 -18.01 0.41 86.23
CA ILE A 96 -16.84 0.22 85.33
C ILE A 96 -17.06 -1.07 84.49
N ARG A 97 -17.51 -2.13 85.13
CA ARG A 97 -17.80 -3.40 84.41
C ARG A 97 -18.94 -3.27 83.43
N SER A 98 -20.03 -2.54 83.79
CA SER A 98 -21.15 -2.31 82.90
C SER A 98 -20.73 -1.51 81.66
N ARG A 99 -19.90 -0.43 81.85
CA ARG A 99 -19.35 0.35 80.70
C ARG A 99 -18.40 -0.44 79.85
N ALA A 100 -17.56 -1.30 80.41
CA ALA A 100 -16.65 -2.13 79.65
C ALA A 100 -17.43 -3.14 78.77
N VAL A 101 -18.54 -3.71 79.23
CA VAL A 101 -19.40 -4.56 78.43
C VAL A 101 -20.08 -3.76 77.30
N ALA A 102 -20.50 -2.51 77.55
CA ALA A 102 -21.04 -1.63 76.53
C ALA A 102 -20.00 -1.29 75.48
N LEU A 103 -18.76 -0.95 75.90
CA LEU A 103 -17.63 -0.72 74.97
C LEU A 103 -17.29 -1.96 74.12
N ALA A 104 -17.35 -3.15 74.68
CA ALA A 104 -17.16 -4.41 73.93
C ALA A 104 -18.26 -4.61 72.89
N GLY A 105 -19.53 -4.27 73.21
CA GLY A 105 -20.63 -4.27 72.24
C GLY A 105 -20.46 -3.26 71.14
N ASP A 106 -20.05 -2.01 71.47
CA ASP A 106 -19.78 -0.98 70.48
C ASP A 106 -18.57 -1.30 69.62
N PHE A 107 -17.54 -1.92 70.17
CA PHE A 107 -16.42 -2.45 69.39
C PHE A 107 -16.87 -3.51 68.36
N ALA A 108 -17.65 -4.50 68.77
CA ALA A 108 -18.16 -5.56 67.88
C ALA A 108 -19.04 -4.98 66.76
N ALA A 109 -19.94 -4.04 67.09
CA ALA A 109 -20.76 -3.33 66.10
C ALA A 109 -19.92 -2.51 65.12
N GLY A 110 -18.94 -1.74 65.69
CA GLY A 110 -18.00 -0.95 64.91
C GLY A 110 -17.12 -1.78 63.96
N PHE A 111 -16.68 -2.97 64.43
CA PHE A 111 -15.90 -3.90 63.63
C PHE A 111 -16.69 -4.43 62.44
N THR A 112 -17.96 -4.85 62.69
CA THR A 112 -18.82 -5.34 61.61
C THR A 112 -19.10 -4.25 60.56
N ALA A 113 -19.34 -3.04 61.01
CA ALA A 113 -19.55 -1.89 60.10
C ALA A 113 -18.28 -1.58 59.28
N ALA A 114 -17.10 -1.59 59.91
CA ALA A 114 -15.82 -1.35 59.26
C ALA A 114 -15.48 -2.44 58.24
N LEU A 115 -15.75 -3.72 58.57
CA LEU A 115 -15.57 -4.82 57.59
C LEU A 115 -16.43 -4.64 56.35
N ARG A 116 -17.74 -4.31 56.53
CA ARG A 116 -18.62 -4.05 55.39
C ARG A 116 -18.15 -2.88 54.55
N ALA A 117 -17.72 -1.78 55.16
CA ALA A 117 -17.22 -0.63 54.44
C ALA A 117 -15.94 -0.97 53.66
N ALA A 118 -15.03 -1.73 54.27
CA ALA A 118 -13.79 -2.15 53.59
C ALA A 118 -14.08 -3.08 52.40
N ALA A 119 -15.02 -4.04 52.54
CA ALA A 119 -15.42 -4.95 51.44
C ALA A 119 -16.09 -4.22 50.28
N LEU A 120 -16.98 -3.24 50.60
CA LEU A 120 -17.62 -2.42 49.56
C LEU A 120 -16.58 -1.55 48.81
N ALA A 121 -15.66 -0.94 49.52
CA ALA A 121 -14.61 -0.12 48.90
C ALA A 121 -13.69 -0.97 47.97
N GLU A 122 -13.36 -2.18 48.39
CA GLU A 122 -12.58 -3.11 47.58
C GLU A 122 -13.33 -3.57 46.34
N GLN A 123 -14.63 -3.83 46.48
CA GLN A 123 -15.49 -4.19 45.35
C GLN A 123 -15.66 -3.02 44.36
N GLU A 124 -15.86 -1.81 44.84
CA GLU A 124 -15.96 -0.60 44.02
C GLU A 124 -14.64 -0.35 43.24
N GLN A 125 -13.51 -0.50 43.93
CA GLN A 125 -12.19 -0.34 43.29
C GLN A 125 -11.93 -1.39 42.21
N THR A 126 -12.30 -2.66 42.48
CA THR A 126 -12.19 -3.73 41.52
C THR A 126 -13.06 -3.48 40.30
N LEU A 127 -14.31 -3.08 40.52
CA LEU A 127 -15.26 -2.76 39.43
C LEU A 127 -14.76 -1.58 38.58
N ALA A 128 -14.27 -0.54 39.22
CA ALA A 128 -13.70 0.61 38.51
C ALA A 128 -12.48 0.24 37.66
N ALA A 129 -11.61 -0.64 38.18
CA ALA A 129 -10.46 -1.13 37.42
C ALA A 129 -10.87 -1.98 36.20
N VAL A 130 -11.89 -2.85 36.34
CA VAL A 130 -12.42 -3.66 35.22
C VAL A 130 -13.07 -2.77 34.16
N LEU A 131 -13.86 -1.79 34.55
CA LEU A 131 -14.50 -0.85 33.62
C LEU A 131 -13.47 -0.01 32.87
N SER A 132 -12.43 0.48 33.55
CA SER A 132 -11.35 1.22 32.90
C SER A 132 -10.58 0.37 31.89
N ALA A 133 -10.25 -0.87 32.24
CA ALA A 133 -9.58 -1.80 31.33
C ALA A 133 -10.43 -2.15 30.10
N ALA A 134 -11.74 -2.33 30.29
CA ALA A 134 -12.67 -2.58 29.17
C ALA A 134 -12.75 -1.37 28.23
N GLN A 135 -12.84 -0.16 28.78
CA GLN A 135 -12.87 1.08 28.00
C GLN A 135 -11.58 1.27 27.21
N GLU A 136 -10.41 1.06 27.83
CA GLU A 136 -9.12 1.15 27.14
C GLU A 136 -8.95 0.12 26.02
N ALA A 137 -9.55 -1.07 26.17
CA ALA A 137 -9.56 -2.10 25.13
C ALA A 137 -10.45 -1.68 23.95
N GLU A 138 -11.63 -1.13 24.21
CA GLU A 138 -12.54 -0.60 23.18
C GLU A 138 -11.92 0.58 22.43
N ASP A 139 -11.33 1.54 23.14
CA ASP A 139 -10.67 2.70 22.52
C ASP A 139 -9.48 2.29 21.63
N ARG A 140 -8.69 1.30 22.08
CA ARG A 140 -7.59 0.75 21.25
C ARG A 140 -8.11 0.07 20.00
N ARG A 141 -9.21 -0.68 20.10
CA ARG A 141 -9.84 -1.33 18.96
C ARG A 141 -10.38 -0.31 17.98
N ALA A 142 -11.14 0.69 18.43
CA ALA A 142 -11.69 1.75 17.60
C ALA A 142 -10.58 2.55 16.88
N LEU A 143 -9.49 2.87 17.58
CA LEU A 143 -8.33 3.55 16.98
C LEU A 143 -7.65 2.69 15.92
N SER A 144 -7.53 1.37 16.15
CA SER A 144 -6.95 0.45 15.18
C SER A 144 -7.81 0.32 13.93
N GLU A 145 -9.14 0.22 14.08
CA GLU A 145 -10.10 0.18 12.98
C GLU A 145 -10.05 1.48 12.16
N ALA A 146 -10.08 2.64 12.82
CA ALA A 146 -10.00 3.94 12.15
C ALA A 146 -8.66 4.14 11.39
N ARG A 147 -7.54 3.64 11.94
CA ARG A 147 -6.24 3.68 11.25
C ARG A 147 -6.24 2.77 10.02
N PHE A 148 -6.80 1.59 10.14
CA PHE A 148 -6.92 0.67 9.01
C PHE A 148 -7.75 1.29 7.90
N GLU A 149 -8.93 1.83 8.18
CA GLU A 149 -9.80 2.51 7.22
C GLU A 149 -9.09 3.69 6.54
N ALA A 150 -8.41 4.54 7.33
CA ALA A 150 -7.68 5.68 6.77
C ALA A 150 -6.55 5.28 5.81
N VAL A 151 -5.82 4.19 6.11
CA VAL A 151 -4.77 3.67 5.23
C VAL A 151 -5.36 2.96 4.02
N PHE A 152 -6.42 2.19 4.21
CA PHE A 152 -7.08 1.40 3.19
C PHE A 152 -7.74 2.30 2.13
N ASP A 153 -8.56 3.27 2.56
CA ASP A 153 -9.27 4.16 1.64
C ASP A 153 -8.41 5.31 1.10
N GLY A 154 -7.41 5.75 1.89
CA GLY A 154 -6.46 6.78 1.46
C GLY A 154 -5.30 6.28 0.61
N ALA A 155 -5.19 4.96 0.37
CA ALA A 155 -4.11 4.40 -0.43
C ALA A 155 -4.27 4.76 -1.92
N LEU A 156 -3.16 5.22 -2.54
CA LEU A 156 -3.08 5.47 -3.99
C LEU A 156 -2.95 4.18 -4.81
N VAL A 157 -3.01 3.03 -4.16
CA VAL A 157 -3.00 1.71 -4.77
C VAL A 157 -4.33 1.02 -4.52
N GLY A 158 -4.79 0.24 -5.47
CA GLY A 158 -5.97 -0.60 -5.30
C GLY A 158 -5.67 -1.72 -4.29
N ILE A 159 -6.51 -1.85 -3.26
CA ILE A 159 -6.39 -2.93 -2.28
C ILE A 159 -7.73 -3.67 -2.24
N GLY A 160 -7.67 -4.99 -2.30
CA GLY A 160 -8.86 -5.84 -2.20
C GLY A 160 -8.56 -7.15 -1.46
N THR A 161 -9.59 -7.71 -0.86
CA THR A 161 -9.53 -9.02 -0.21
C THR A 161 -10.56 -9.96 -0.84
N VAL A 162 -10.14 -11.19 -1.06
CA VAL A 162 -10.96 -12.25 -1.70
C VAL A 162 -10.97 -13.47 -0.76
N ASP A 163 -12.12 -14.04 -0.55
CA ASP A 163 -12.26 -15.28 0.23
C ASP A 163 -11.88 -16.52 -0.59
N MET A 164 -11.89 -17.69 0.06
CA MET A 164 -11.56 -18.96 -0.58
C MET A 164 -12.65 -19.49 -1.51
N THR A 165 -13.74 -18.74 -1.72
CA THR A 165 -14.73 -18.98 -2.77
C THR A 165 -14.49 -18.16 -4.03
N GLY A 166 -13.48 -17.25 -4.00
CA GLY A 166 -13.20 -16.30 -5.06
C GLY A 166 -14.10 -15.05 -5.01
N SER A 167 -14.79 -14.81 -3.87
CA SER A 167 -15.67 -13.65 -3.71
C SER A 167 -14.93 -12.49 -3.03
N VAL A 168 -15.19 -11.27 -3.49
CA VAL A 168 -14.61 -10.04 -2.91
C VAL A 168 -15.24 -9.79 -1.53
N VAL A 169 -14.42 -9.78 -0.51
CA VAL A 169 -14.81 -9.48 0.87
C VAL A 169 -14.78 -7.97 1.13
N ASN A 170 -13.72 -7.31 0.64
CA ASN A 170 -13.56 -5.87 0.77
C ASN A 170 -12.68 -5.33 -0.36
N CYS A 171 -12.88 -4.08 -0.75
CA CYS A 171 -12.00 -3.36 -1.66
C CYS A 171 -12.05 -1.86 -1.38
N ASN A 172 -10.93 -1.17 -1.58
CA ASN A 172 -10.88 0.28 -1.45
C ASN A 172 -11.39 0.98 -2.72
N LEU A 173 -11.64 2.29 -2.60
CA LEU A 173 -12.14 3.11 -3.72
C LEU A 173 -11.18 3.06 -4.92
N THR A 174 -9.88 3.11 -4.68
CA THR A 174 -8.86 3.09 -5.75
C THR A 174 -8.93 1.83 -6.61
N LEU A 175 -9.12 0.64 -5.99
CA LEU A 175 -9.30 -0.61 -6.76
C LEU A 175 -10.57 -0.58 -7.59
N ALA A 176 -11.67 -0.12 -6.99
CA ALA A 176 -12.95 -0.04 -7.69
C ALA A 176 -12.89 0.93 -8.87
N GLU A 177 -12.27 2.10 -8.72
CA GLU A 177 -12.05 3.06 -9.80
C GLU A 177 -11.17 2.51 -10.93
N MET A 178 -10.09 1.77 -10.62
CA MET A 178 -9.27 1.11 -11.62
C MET A 178 -10.07 0.15 -12.50
N LEU A 179 -11.03 -0.56 -11.90
CA LEU A 179 -11.91 -1.50 -12.61
C LEU A 179 -13.15 -0.84 -13.21
N GLY A 180 -13.37 0.46 -12.97
CA GLY A 180 -14.55 1.21 -13.46
C GLY A 180 -15.83 0.89 -12.71
N GLN A 181 -15.74 0.48 -11.44
CA GLN A 181 -16.86 0.07 -10.58
C GLN A 181 -16.90 0.87 -9.27
N THR A 182 -17.81 0.55 -8.37
CA THR A 182 -17.82 1.08 -6.99
C THR A 182 -17.60 -0.05 -5.99
N PRO A 183 -17.05 0.22 -4.79
CA PRO A 183 -16.82 -0.80 -3.78
C PRO A 183 -18.07 -1.61 -3.46
N GLU A 184 -19.22 -0.93 -3.33
CA GLU A 184 -20.50 -1.56 -3.02
C GLU A 184 -20.97 -2.52 -4.12
N SER A 185 -20.62 -2.23 -5.38
CA SER A 185 -20.96 -3.10 -6.51
C SER A 185 -20.09 -4.35 -6.60
N MET A 186 -18.92 -4.33 -5.95
CA MET A 186 -17.94 -5.41 -6.01
C MET A 186 -18.04 -6.38 -4.84
N VAL A 187 -18.30 -5.88 -3.62
CA VAL A 187 -18.36 -6.69 -2.40
C VAL A 187 -19.45 -7.75 -2.50
N GLY A 188 -19.10 -9.00 -2.16
CA GLY A 188 -19.99 -10.17 -2.20
C GLY A 188 -20.13 -10.82 -3.58
N ARG A 189 -19.53 -10.25 -4.65
CA ARG A 189 -19.49 -10.85 -5.99
C ARG A 189 -18.19 -11.61 -6.22
N THR A 190 -18.22 -12.58 -7.11
CA THR A 190 -17.00 -13.27 -7.50
C THR A 190 -16.10 -12.38 -8.36
N VAL A 191 -14.79 -12.57 -8.26
CA VAL A 191 -13.84 -11.85 -9.13
C VAL A 191 -14.14 -12.08 -10.60
N ALA A 192 -14.56 -13.28 -10.98
CA ALA A 192 -14.95 -13.60 -12.35
C ALA A 192 -16.13 -12.75 -12.85
N ASP A 193 -17.17 -12.57 -12.01
CA ASP A 193 -18.33 -11.75 -12.35
C ASP A 193 -17.99 -10.25 -12.45
N ILE A 194 -17.02 -9.79 -11.65
CA ILE A 194 -16.54 -8.40 -11.66
C ILE A 194 -15.72 -8.12 -12.91
N LEU A 195 -14.79 -9.01 -13.23
CA LEU A 195 -13.89 -8.84 -14.38
C LEU A 195 -14.63 -9.01 -15.71
N GLY A 196 -15.62 -9.89 -15.75
CA GLY A 196 -16.29 -10.28 -16.99
C GLY A 196 -15.40 -11.11 -17.93
N PRO A 197 -15.98 -11.71 -18.97
CA PRO A 197 -15.30 -12.71 -19.83
C PRO A 197 -14.11 -12.13 -20.60
N ALA A 198 -14.09 -10.82 -20.89
CA ALA A 198 -13.01 -10.17 -21.64
C ALA A 198 -11.70 -10.07 -20.84
N ASN A 199 -11.78 -10.16 -19.52
CA ASN A 199 -10.66 -9.96 -18.59
C ASN A 199 -10.25 -11.25 -17.85
N LEU A 200 -10.74 -12.42 -18.27
CA LEU A 200 -10.35 -13.73 -17.72
C LEU A 200 -9.00 -14.18 -18.32
N ASN A 201 -7.95 -13.48 -17.97
CA ASN A 201 -6.58 -13.64 -18.46
C ASN A 201 -5.71 -14.49 -17.49
N ASP A 202 -4.40 -14.53 -17.74
CA ASP A 202 -3.46 -15.30 -16.93
C ASP A 202 -3.48 -14.91 -15.44
N ALA A 203 -3.71 -13.63 -15.12
CA ALA A 203 -3.84 -13.17 -13.72
C ALA A 203 -5.04 -13.83 -13.03
N PHE A 204 -6.14 -14.04 -13.73
CA PHE A 204 -7.29 -14.75 -13.20
C PHE A 204 -7.01 -16.26 -13.01
N VAL A 205 -6.24 -16.86 -13.91
CA VAL A 205 -5.81 -18.26 -13.74
C VAL A 205 -4.94 -18.42 -12.49
N GLU A 206 -4.01 -17.51 -12.25
CA GLU A 206 -3.18 -17.53 -11.04
C GLU A 206 -4.03 -17.32 -9.76
N LEU A 207 -5.04 -16.43 -9.79
CA LEU A 207 -5.99 -16.28 -8.70
C LEU A 207 -6.72 -17.61 -8.40
N GLN A 208 -7.18 -18.30 -9.43
CA GLN A 208 -7.86 -19.59 -9.24
C GLN A 208 -6.95 -20.64 -8.60
N ARG A 209 -5.66 -20.67 -8.96
CA ARG A 209 -4.67 -21.55 -8.33
C ARG A 209 -4.46 -21.22 -6.85
N MET A 210 -4.49 -19.93 -6.48
CA MET A 210 -4.43 -19.51 -5.08
C MET A 210 -5.70 -19.93 -4.31
N VAL A 211 -6.89 -19.74 -4.89
CA VAL A 211 -8.17 -20.19 -4.31
C VAL A 211 -8.19 -21.71 -4.10
N ALA A 212 -7.61 -22.48 -5.03
CA ALA A 212 -7.44 -23.92 -4.90
C ALA A 212 -6.36 -24.34 -3.87
N GLY A 213 -5.59 -23.38 -3.33
CA GLY A 213 -4.50 -23.66 -2.39
C GLY A 213 -3.21 -24.18 -3.05
N GLU A 214 -3.09 -24.08 -4.37
CA GLU A 214 -1.93 -24.55 -5.14
C GLU A 214 -0.78 -23.53 -5.14
N SER A 215 -1.06 -22.27 -4.85
CA SER A 215 -0.09 -21.17 -4.79
C SER A 215 -0.38 -20.26 -3.61
N GLU A 216 0.65 -19.67 -3.01
CA GLU A 216 0.51 -18.74 -1.87
C GLU A 216 0.60 -17.27 -2.26
N SER A 217 1.20 -16.98 -3.40
CA SER A 217 1.33 -15.62 -3.93
C SER A 217 1.66 -15.63 -5.40
N PHE A 218 1.32 -14.54 -6.08
CA PHE A 218 1.82 -14.23 -7.41
C PHE A 218 1.94 -12.73 -7.61
N ARG A 219 2.71 -12.33 -8.64
CA ARG A 219 2.76 -10.98 -9.16
C ARG A 219 2.80 -11.02 -10.67
N THR A 220 1.97 -10.22 -11.31
CA THR A 220 1.92 -10.13 -12.76
C THR A 220 1.45 -8.75 -13.21
N GLU A 221 1.91 -8.31 -14.37
CA GLU A 221 1.28 -7.18 -15.06
C GLU A 221 0.16 -7.72 -15.95
N THR A 222 -1.01 -7.12 -15.86
CA THR A 222 -2.20 -7.51 -16.63
C THR A 222 -2.91 -6.28 -17.18
N GLU A 223 -3.75 -6.49 -18.19
CA GLU A 223 -4.61 -5.44 -18.73
C GLU A 223 -6.06 -5.74 -18.38
N HIS A 224 -6.78 -4.72 -18.00
CA HIS A 224 -8.21 -4.74 -17.73
C HIS A 224 -8.94 -3.82 -18.69
N ILE A 225 -9.89 -4.38 -19.42
CA ILE A 225 -10.78 -3.63 -20.30
C ILE A 225 -12.03 -3.27 -19.50
N ARG A 226 -12.21 -1.98 -19.22
CA ARG A 226 -13.36 -1.46 -18.49
C ARG A 226 -14.61 -1.46 -19.36
N ASP A 227 -15.79 -1.35 -18.74
CA ASP A 227 -17.08 -1.30 -19.45
C ASP A 227 -17.20 -0.08 -20.37
N ASP A 228 -16.46 1.01 -20.11
CA ASP A 228 -16.37 2.20 -20.96
C ASP A 228 -15.41 2.04 -22.16
N GLY A 229 -14.80 0.88 -22.32
CA GLY A 229 -13.83 0.54 -23.36
C GLY A 229 -12.40 1.01 -23.09
N ARG A 230 -12.13 1.66 -21.97
CA ARG A 230 -10.76 2.03 -21.58
C ARG A 230 -9.99 0.80 -21.13
N VAL A 231 -8.70 0.78 -21.48
CA VAL A 231 -7.77 -0.25 -21.03
C VAL A 231 -6.92 0.32 -19.91
N THR A 232 -6.94 -0.34 -18.75
CA THR A 232 -6.09 -0.05 -17.59
C THR A 232 -5.03 -1.13 -17.49
N SER A 233 -3.75 -0.76 -17.49
CA SER A 233 -2.63 -1.67 -17.22
C SER A 233 -2.38 -1.73 -15.71
N ILE A 234 -2.41 -2.91 -15.13
CA ILE A 234 -2.36 -3.13 -13.70
C ILE A 234 -1.17 -4.02 -13.36
N ASP A 235 -0.31 -3.56 -12.45
CA ASP A 235 0.68 -4.41 -11.76
C ASP A 235 0.00 -4.98 -10.51
N LEU A 236 -0.38 -6.27 -10.57
CA LEU A 236 -1.14 -6.97 -9.55
C LEU A 236 -0.24 -7.89 -8.75
N SER A 237 -0.25 -7.72 -7.43
CA SER A 237 0.38 -8.64 -6.47
C SER A 237 -0.69 -9.22 -5.57
N MET A 238 -0.70 -10.53 -5.39
CA MET A 238 -1.61 -11.21 -4.48
C MET A 238 -0.86 -12.11 -3.51
N SER A 239 -1.37 -12.21 -2.28
CA SER A 239 -0.80 -13.03 -1.21
C SER A 239 -1.88 -13.65 -0.34
N ALA A 240 -1.64 -14.88 0.13
CA ALA A 240 -2.52 -15.57 1.07
C ALA A 240 -2.27 -15.09 2.50
N VAL A 241 -3.34 -14.83 3.24
CA VAL A 241 -3.32 -14.53 4.67
C VAL A 241 -3.83 -15.73 5.43
N ARG A 242 -3.02 -16.21 6.39
CA ARG A 242 -3.31 -17.39 7.21
C ARG A 242 -3.81 -17.00 8.59
N ASP A 243 -4.60 -17.86 9.19
CA ASP A 243 -4.99 -17.77 10.59
C ASP A 243 -3.90 -18.33 11.53
N GLY A 244 -4.17 -18.31 12.86
CA GLY A 244 -3.25 -18.82 13.87
C GLY A 244 -3.01 -20.34 13.82
N GLU A 245 -3.81 -21.08 13.06
CA GLU A 245 -3.71 -22.53 12.86
C GLU A 245 -3.01 -22.87 11.53
N GLY A 246 -2.68 -21.84 10.72
CA GLY A 246 -1.98 -21.98 9.46
C GLY A 246 -2.87 -22.20 8.23
N ALA A 247 -4.20 -22.22 8.38
CA ALA A 247 -5.13 -22.30 7.26
C ALA A 247 -5.27 -20.95 6.55
N ILE A 248 -5.40 -20.94 5.21
CA ILE A 248 -5.64 -19.73 4.45
C ILE A 248 -7.03 -19.21 4.79
N ARG A 249 -7.10 -17.97 5.28
CA ARG A 249 -8.35 -17.33 5.67
C ARG A 249 -8.93 -16.47 4.55
N PHE A 250 -8.07 -15.74 3.86
CA PHE A 250 -8.42 -14.91 2.71
C PHE A 250 -7.15 -14.57 1.90
N LEU A 251 -7.36 -14.05 0.71
CA LEU A 251 -6.31 -13.53 -0.17
C LEU A 251 -6.35 -12.00 -0.15
N VAL A 252 -5.19 -11.37 -0.15
CA VAL A 252 -5.04 -9.91 -0.29
C VAL A 252 -4.42 -9.61 -1.63
N GLY A 253 -5.05 -8.73 -2.39
CA GLY A 253 -4.54 -8.19 -3.64
C GLY A 253 -4.16 -6.73 -3.49
N VAL A 254 -3.02 -6.36 -4.06
CA VAL A 254 -2.57 -4.98 -4.25
C VAL A 254 -2.40 -4.74 -5.75
N ALA A 255 -3.09 -3.75 -6.26
CA ALA A 255 -3.10 -3.35 -7.67
C ALA A 255 -2.55 -1.93 -7.83
N VAL A 256 -1.60 -1.77 -8.73
CA VAL A 256 -1.05 -0.46 -9.09
C VAL A 256 -1.40 -0.17 -10.55
N ASP A 257 -2.05 0.97 -10.80
CA ASP A 257 -2.25 1.45 -12.17
C ASP A 257 -0.90 1.90 -12.75
N VAL A 258 -0.46 1.19 -13.78
CA VAL A 258 0.80 1.47 -14.49
C VAL A 258 0.55 1.96 -15.92
N THR A 259 -0.69 2.33 -16.24
CA THR A 259 -1.11 2.73 -17.58
C THR A 259 -0.31 3.93 -18.09
N GLU A 260 -0.23 4.98 -17.31
CA GLU A 260 0.53 6.18 -17.69
C GLU A 260 2.03 5.89 -17.85
N ARG A 261 2.60 5.08 -16.93
CA ARG A 261 4.00 4.64 -17.00
C ARG A 261 4.29 3.88 -18.28
N LYS A 262 3.42 2.92 -18.67
CA LYS A 262 3.56 2.17 -19.92
C LYS A 262 3.42 3.07 -21.13
N GLN A 263 2.38 3.89 -21.18
CA GLN A 263 2.17 4.83 -22.29
C GLN A 263 3.34 5.80 -22.46
N LEU A 264 3.92 6.29 -21.36
CA LEU A 264 5.10 7.15 -21.43
C LEU A 264 6.31 6.38 -21.92
N ALA A 265 6.54 5.17 -21.44
CA ALA A 265 7.64 4.33 -21.90
C ALA A 265 7.51 4.01 -23.41
N ASP A 266 6.31 3.70 -23.88
CA ASP A 266 6.05 3.42 -25.31
C ASP A 266 6.25 4.67 -26.17
N ARG A 267 5.81 5.84 -25.72
CA ARG A 267 6.08 7.12 -26.41
C ARG A 267 7.57 7.43 -26.46
N LEU A 268 8.27 7.33 -25.32
CA LEU A 268 9.72 7.55 -25.29
C LEU A 268 10.48 6.57 -26.18
N TRP A 269 10.05 5.31 -26.18
CA TRP A 269 10.62 4.32 -27.08
C TRP A 269 10.36 4.66 -28.55
N HIS A 270 9.13 5.08 -28.87
CA HIS A 270 8.76 5.50 -30.23
C HIS A 270 9.58 6.71 -30.65
N ASP A 271 9.65 7.75 -29.84
CA ASP A 271 10.40 8.99 -30.12
C ASP A 271 11.92 8.73 -30.27
N ALA A 272 12.46 7.80 -29.46
CA ALA A 272 13.86 7.41 -29.57
C ALA A 272 14.19 6.59 -30.81
N ASN A 273 13.20 5.87 -31.38
CA ASN A 273 13.40 4.88 -32.43
C ASN A 273 12.79 5.26 -33.79
N HIS A 274 11.94 6.30 -33.83
CA HIS A 274 11.31 6.73 -35.08
C HIS A 274 11.63 8.18 -35.42
N ASP A 275 11.57 8.50 -36.69
CA ASP A 275 11.69 9.87 -37.22
C ASP A 275 10.36 10.59 -37.03
N ALA A 276 10.38 11.71 -36.30
CA ALA A 276 9.17 12.46 -35.91
C ALA A 276 8.39 13.00 -37.12
N LEU A 277 9.02 13.19 -38.28
CA LEU A 277 8.38 13.71 -39.48
C LEU A 277 7.64 12.65 -40.29
N THR A 278 8.29 11.53 -40.54
CA THR A 278 7.81 10.46 -41.43
C THR A 278 7.19 9.28 -40.72
N GLY A 279 7.43 9.17 -39.38
CA GLY A 279 7.04 8.00 -38.61
C GLY A 279 7.77 6.69 -38.97
N LEU A 280 8.74 6.75 -39.86
CA LEU A 280 9.62 5.62 -40.15
C LEU A 280 10.63 5.41 -39.02
N PRO A 281 11.18 4.19 -38.87
CA PRO A 281 12.37 3.95 -38.08
C PRO A 281 13.46 5.00 -38.35
N ASN A 282 14.09 5.50 -37.28
CA ASN A 282 15.20 6.44 -37.40
C ASN A 282 16.55 5.69 -37.53
N ARG A 283 17.63 6.42 -37.65
CA ARG A 283 18.99 5.87 -37.77
C ARG A 283 19.34 4.92 -36.61
N SER A 284 18.97 5.30 -35.37
CA SER A 284 19.27 4.49 -34.18
C SER A 284 18.57 3.15 -34.20
N HIS A 285 17.28 3.13 -34.54
CA HIS A 285 16.51 1.90 -34.66
C HIS A 285 17.04 0.99 -35.76
N LEU A 286 17.33 1.56 -36.94
CA LEU A 286 17.92 0.81 -38.05
C LEU A 286 19.20 0.09 -37.64
N PHE A 287 20.12 0.79 -36.94
CA PHE A 287 21.39 0.20 -36.53
C PHE A 287 21.23 -0.86 -35.45
N SER A 288 20.30 -0.65 -34.51
CA SER A 288 19.95 -1.66 -33.52
C SER A 288 19.39 -2.92 -34.18
N ARG A 289 18.56 -2.75 -35.22
CA ARG A 289 17.99 -3.88 -35.97
C ARG A 289 19.03 -4.62 -36.80
N LEU A 290 19.96 -3.87 -37.45
CA LEU A 290 21.06 -4.46 -38.22
C LEU A 290 21.94 -5.36 -37.35
N ALA A 291 22.22 -4.98 -36.11
CA ALA A 291 23.04 -5.77 -35.18
C ALA A 291 22.46 -7.16 -34.88
N GLY A 292 21.13 -7.30 -34.99
CA GLY A 292 20.41 -8.57 -34.80
C GLY A 292 19.79 -9.13 -36.07
N ALA A 293 20.12 -8.59 -37.25
CA ALA A 293 19.49 -8.97 -38.50
C ALA A 293 19.84 -10.40 -38.93
N GLU A 294 18.85 -11.10 -39.43
CA GLU A 294 19.04 -12.47 -39.96
C GLU A 294 19.69 -12.44 -41.36
N PRO A 295 20.85 -13.08 -41.51
CA PRO A 295 21.57 -13.09 -42.78
C PRO A 295 20.89 -14.00 -43.85
N PRO A 296 21.20 -13.79 -45.13
CA PRO A 296 21.95 -12.67 -45.70
C PRO A 296 21.18 -11.35 -45.63
N VAL A 297 21.87 -10.21 -45.57
CA VAL A 297 21.26 -8.89 -45.53
C VAL A 297 21.50 -8.08 -46.78
N GLY A 298 20.46 -7.38 -47.24
CA GLY A 298 20.53 -6.42 -48.34
C GLY A 298 20.21 -5.02 -47.84
N VAL A 299 20.75 -4.02 -48.49
CA VAL A 299 20.47 -2.62 -48.20
C VAL A 299 20.22 -1.84 -49.48
N CYS A 300 19.13 -1.05 -49.47
CA CYS A 300 18.91 -0.02 -50.48
C CYS A 300 19.08 1.33 -49.78
N TYR A 301 20.01 2.15 -50.22
CA TYR A 301 20.20 3.55 -49.78
C TYR A 301 19.57 4.49 -50.81
N LEU A 302 18.70 5.38 -50.36
CA LEU A 302 17.90 6.23 -51.22
C LEU A 302 18.14 7.69 -50.87
N ASP A 303 18.30 8.56 -51.89
CA ASP A 303 18.44 9.99 -51.79
C ASP A 303 17.50 10.68 -52.78
N LEU A 304 16.74 11.66 -52.31
CA LEU A 304 15.74 12.36 -53.15
C LEU A 304 16.41 13.41 -54.03
N ASP A 305 16.44 13.19 -55.32
CA ASP A 305 17.05 14.15 -56.24
C ASP A 305 16.23 15.43 -56.37
N GLY A 306 16.88 16.59 -56.21
CA GLY A 306 16.24 17.87 -56.34
C GLY A 306 15.38 18.28 -55.13
N PHE A 307 15.50 17.59 -53.99
CA PHE A 307 14.71 17.93 -52.80
C PHE A 307 15.00 19.34 -52.26
N LYS A 308 16.25 19.81 -52.34
CA LYS A 308 16.62 21.17 -51.97
C LYS A 308 15.89 22.21 -52.83
N GLU A 309 15.81 21.97 -54.15
CA GLU A 309 15.10 22.85 -55.08
C GLU A 309 13.60 22.91 -54.77
N ILE A 310 13.01 21.81 -54.27
CA ILE A 310 11.62 21.82 -53.82
C ILE A 310 11.50 22.72 -52.58
N ASN A 311 12.37 22.56 -51.59
CA ASN A 311 12.38 23.44 -50.42
C ASN A 311 12.58 24.91 -50.78
N ASP A 312 13.51 25.22 -51.69
CA ASP A 312 13.81 26.60 -52.11
C ASP A 312 12.64 27.20 -52.90
N LEU A 313 11.90 26.43 -53.68
CA LEU A 313 10.78 26.90 -54.50
C LEU A 313 9.43 26.95 -53.75
N TRP A 314 9.14 25.94 -52.92
CA TRP A 314 7.82 25.73 -52.29
C TRP A 314 7.82 25.91 -50.79
N GLY A 315 8.98 26.09 -50.20
CA GLY A 315 9.18 26.22 -48.75
C GLY A 315 9.24 24.86 -48.02
N HIS A 316 9.85 24.89 -46.82
CA HIS A 316 10.10 23.67 -46.02
C HIS A 316 8.81 22.89 -45.65
N THR A 317 7.68 23.61 -45.53
CA THR A 317 6.38 22.94 -45.23
C THR A 317 5.99 21.94 -46.32
N ILE A 318 6.18 22.31 -47.60
CA ILE A 318 5.91 21.39 -48.73
C ILE A 318 6.96 20.31 -48.77
N GLY A 319 8.25 20.62 -48.54
CA GLY A 319 9.29 19.61 -48.42
C GLY A 319 9.00 18.56 -47.35
N ASP A 320 8.58 18.99 -46.18
CA ASP A 320 8.17 18.09 -45.07
C ASP A 320 7.03 17.14 -45.48
N ARG A 321 6.04 17.64 -46.27
CA ARG A 321 4.95 16.80 -46.78
C ARG A 321 5.44 15.82 -47.84
N VAL A 322 6.36 16.24 -48.70
CA VAL A 322 7.02 15.34 -49.67
C VAL A 322 7.70 14.21 -48.95
N LEU A 323 8.46 14.49 -47.87
CA LEU A 323 9.13 13.46 -47.08
C LEU A 323 8.14 12.48 -46.45
N ARG A 324 7.00 12.97 -45.94
CA ARG A 324 5.93 12.09 -45.41
C ARG A 324 5.36 11.16 -46.49
N VAL A 325 5.01 11.71 -47.66
CA VAL A 325 4.45 10.93 -48.75
C VAL A 325 5.48 9.89 -49.25
N VAL A 326 6.76 10.22 -49.31
CA VAL A 326 7.84 9.28 -49.64
C VAL A 326 7.91 8.17 -48.59
N GLY A 327 7.86 8.52 -47.30
CA GLY A 327 7.84 7.55 -46.19
C GLY A 327 6.66 6.58 -46.28
N ASP A 328 5.47 7.08 -46.57
CA ASP A 328 4.27 6.26 -46.73
C ASP A 328 4.38 5.35 -47.95
N ARG A 329 4.85 5.87 -49.10
CA ARG A 329 5.08 5.04 -50.31
C ARG A 329 6.11 3.93 -50.09
N LEU A 330 7.20 4.23 -49.34
CA LEU A 330 8.17 3.21 -48.97
C LEU A 330 7.51 2.09 -48.16
N ARG A 331 6.72 2.46 -47.19
CA ARG A 331 5.99 1.51 -46.32
C ARG A 331 5.03 0.66 -47.14
N ASP A 332 4.24 1.28 -47.99
CA ASP A 332 3.23 0.61 -48.82
C ASP A 332 3.87 -0.33 -49.86
N THR A 333 4.95 0.10 -50.50
CA THR A 333 5.67 -0.70 -51.50
C THR A 333 6.32 -1.93 -50.88
N LEU A 334 6.88 -1.78 -49.67
CA LEU A 334 7.49 -2.92 -49.00
C LEU A 334 6.46 -3.90 -48.42
N GLY A 335 5.30 -3.42 -47.99
CA GLY A 335 4.22 -4.27 -47.47
C GLY A 335 4.69 -5.23 -46.36
N PRO A 336 4.27 -6.50 -46.36
CA PRO A 336 4.60 -7.50 -45.34
C PRO A 336 5.97 -8.15 -45.50
N ARG A 337 6.85 -7.63 -46.34
CA ARG A 337 8.20 -8.18 -46.59
C ARG A 337 9.06 -8.05 -45.31
N SER A 338 10.08 -8.90 -45.19
CA SER A 338 11.13 -8.79 -44.17
C SER A 338 12.09 -7.64 -44.51
N ALA A 339 11.55 -6.42 -44.63
CA ALA A 339 12.26 -5.22 -44.99
C ALA A 339 11.86 -4.06 -44.11
N LEU A 340 12.85 -3.31 -43.60
CA LEU A 340 12.68 -2.20 -42.67
C LEU A 340 13.06 -0.90 -43.38
N PRO A 341 12.09 -0.04 -43.75
CA PRO A 341 12.39 1.30 -44.24
C PRO A 341 12.73 2.20 -43.06
N ALA A 342 13.73 3.03 -43.22
CA ALA A 342 14.15 4.00 -42.21
C ALA A 342 14.51 5.34 -42.88
N ARG A 343 14.34 6.45 -42.16
CA ARG A 343 14.88 7.77 -42.53
C ARG A 343 16.15 8.03 -41.73
N ILE A 344 17.26 8.26 -42.43
CA ILE A 344 18.57 8.47 -41.79
C ILE A 344 18.78 9.95 -41.43
N GLY A 345 18.26 10.85 -42.24
CA GLY A 345 18.30 12.30 -42.04
C GLY A 345 18.07 13.07 -43.34
N GLY A 346 17.63 14.31 -43.26
CA GLY A 346 17.38 15.11 -44.44
C GLY A 346 16.43 14.43 -45.44
N ASP A 347 16.92 14.21 -46.66
CA ASP A 347 16.29 13.54 -47.78
C ASP A 347 16.78 12.11 -48.03
N GLU A 348 17.49 11.55 -47.03
CA GLU A 348 18.10 10.23 -47.11
C GLU A 348 17.26 9.18 -46.40
N PHE A 349 16.98 8.08 -47.13
CA PHE A 349 16.26 6.93 -46.61
C PHE A 349 17.10 5.66 -46.83
N LEU A 350 16.80 4.63 -46.01
CA LEU A 350 17.44 3.34 -46.13
C LEU A 350 16.41 2.24 -45.93
N VAL A 351 16.51 1.18 -46.75
CA VAL A 351 15.72 -0.04 -46.57
C VAL A 351 16.67 -1.19 -46.26
N LEU A 352 16.53 -1.76 -45.05
CA LEU A 352 17.24 -2.97 -44.63
C LEU A 352 16.37 -4.17 -45.01
N VAL A 353 16.92 -5.13 -45.72
CA VAL A 353 16.26 -6.38 -46.12
C VAL A 353 16.92 -7.54 -45.43
N GLU A 354 16.18 -8.25 -44.58
CA GLU A 354 16.66 -9.44 -43.90
C GLU A 354 16.34 -10.70 -44.75
N LYS A 355 17.17 -11.75 -44.63
CA LYS A 355 17.05 -12.97 -45.41
C LYS A 355 17.00 -12.68 -46.93
N CYS A 356 17.79 -11.72 -47.35
CA CYS A 356 17.83 -11.29 -48.76
C CYS A 356 18.29 -12.43 -49.66
N SER A 357 17.50 -12.74 -50.69
CA SER A 357 17.74 -13.89 -51.59
C SER A 357 18.93 -13.73 -52.55
N GLY A 358 19.64 -12.60 -52.47
CA GLY A 358 20.82 -12.30 -53.28
C GLY A 358 20.79 -10.90 -53.89
N GLU A 359 21.88 -10.54 -54.60
CA GLU A 359 22.04 -9.23 -55.21
C GLU A 359 20.97 -8.93 -56.27
N GLN A 360 20.54 -9.95 -57.03
CA GLN A 360 19.52 -9.79 -58.07
C GLN A 360 18.16 -9.39 -57.44
N ALA A 361 17.72 -10.10 -56.39
CA ALA A 361 16.48 -9.78 -55.69
C ALA A 361 16.52 -8.35 -55.06
N LEU A 362 17.69 -7.93 -54.62
CA LEU A 362 17.89 -6.57 -54.08
C LEU A 362 17.81 -5.53 -55.20
N THR A 363 18.34 -5.82 -56.39
CA THR A 363 18.24 -4.96 -57.58
C THR A 363 16.78 -4.83 -58.04
N GLU A 364 16.05 -5.95 -58.12
CA GLU A 364 14.62 -5.96 -58.47
C GLU A 364 13.80 -5.10 -57.46
N LEU A 365 14.09 -5.20 -56.15
CA LEU A 365 13.48 -4.37 -55.16
C LEU A 365 13.81 -2.88 -55.32
N ALA A 366 15.07 -2.56 -55.65
CA ALA A 366 15.49 -1.19 -55.91
C ALA A 366 14.76 -0.57 -57.11
N ASP A 367 14.56 -1.37 -58.20
CA ASP A 367 13.81 -0.94 -59.38
C ASP A 367 12.32 -0.69 -59.03
N GLU A 368 11.71 -1.57 -58.21
CA GLU A 368 10.33 -1.42 -57.72
C GLU A 368 10.17 -0.14 -56.86
N LEU A 369 11.09 0.10 -55.93
CA LEU A 369 11.13 1.30 -55.12
C LEU A 369 11.31 2.57 -55.97
N MET A 370 12.22 2.52 -56.94
CA MET A 370 12.46 3.63 -57.87
C MET A 370 11.20 3.97 -58.66
N ALA A 371 10.52 2.98 -59.21
CA ALA A 371 9.28 3.16 -59.96
C ALA A 371 8.17 3.78 -59.06
N ALA A 372 8.00 3.27 -57.83
CA ALA A 372 7.01 3.76 -56.91
C ALA A 372 7.25 5.22 -56.48
N LEU A 373 8.52 5.56 -56.21
CA LEU A 373 8.89 6.90 -55.69
C LEU A 373 8.96 7.95 -56.81
N SER A 374 9.32 7.55 -58.04
CA SER A 374 9.35 8.49 -59.20
C SER A 374 7.96 8.84 -59.74
N ALA A 375 6.91 8.15 -59.29
CA ALA A 375 5.53 8.52 -59.65
C ALA A 375 5.20 9.90 -59.02
N PRO A 376 4.46 10.78 -59.76
CA PRO A 376 4.12 12.11 -59.25
C PRO A 376 3.47 12.05 -57.87
N LEU A 377 3.88 12.98 -57.01
CA LEU A 377 3.40 13.14 -55.65
C LEU A 377 2.30 14.23 -55.62
N GLU A 378 1.12 13.91 -55.13
CA GLU A 378 0.11 14.92 -54.85
C GLU A 378 0.34 15.48 -53.44
N VAL A 379 0.70 16.78 -53.39
CA VAL A 379 0.96 17.48 -52.12
C VAL A 379 0.22 18.83 -52.19
N ASP A 380 -0.76 19.01 -51.31
CA ASP A 380 -1.60 20.26 -51.25
C ASP A 380 -2.18 20.70 -52.57
N GLY A 381 -2.65 19.74 -53.39
CA GLY A 381 -3.18 20.02 -54.72
C GLY A 381 -2.15 20.31 -55.77
N HIS A 382 -0.87 20.19 -55.47
CA HIS A 382 0.22 20.28 -56.41
C HIS A 382 0.74 18.90 -56.80
N MET A 383 0.96 18.67 -58.09
CA MET A 383 1.60 17.47 -58.62
C MET A 383 3.12 17.73 -58.71
N LEU A 384 3.88 17.12 -57.83
CA LEU A 384 5.34 17.29 -57.77
C LEU A 384 6.01 16.00 -58.29
N ALA A 385 7.04 16.17 -59.09
CA ALA A 385 7.90 15.06 -59.49
C ALA A 385 9.19 15.14 -58.71
N VAL A 386 9.54 14.07 -57.97
CA VAL A 386 10.76 13.94 -57.22
C VAL A 386 11.56 12.77 -57.82
N GLY A 387 12.80 13.04 -58.20
CA GLY A 387 13.71 11.95 -58.57
C GLY A 387 14.21 11.20 -57.33
N VAL A 388 14.62 9.97 -57.52
CA VAL A 388 15.28 9.20 -56.45
C VAL A 388 16.48 8.47 -57.00
N SER A 389 17.61 8.60 -56.32
CA SER A 389 18.81 7.81 -56.59
C SER A 389 18.93 6.69 -55.56
N ILE A 390 19.08 5.44 -56.06
CA ILE A 390 19.15 4.26 -55.19
C ILE A 390 20.48 3.54 -55.38
N GLY A 391 21.19 3.29 -54.29
CA GLY A 391 22.35 2.42 -54.21
C GLY A 391 22.06 1.17 -53.46
N THR A 392 22.57 0.03 -53.93
CA THR A 392 22.33 -1.30 -53.27
C THR A 392 23.66 -1.89 -52.80
N ALA A 393 23.63 -2.55 -51.65
CA ALA A 393 24.73 -3.35 -51.11
C ALA A 393 24.19 -4.66 -50.52
N PHE A 394 24.86 -5.75 -50.82
CA PHE A 394 24.51 -7.10 -50.34
C PHE A 394 25.63 -7.66 -49.48
N PHE A 395 25.27 -8.31 -48.38
CA PHE A 395 26.21 -8.91 -47.43
C PHE A 395 25.71 -10.31 -47.07
N GLU A 396 26.58 -11.31 -47.21
CA GLU A 396 26.29 -12.68 -46.75
C GLU A 396 26.14 -12.77 -45.23
N GLN A 397 26.84 -11.88 -44.50
CA GLN A 397 26.73 -11.67 -43.04
C GLN A 397 26.58 -10.18 -42.76
N PRO A 398 25.79 -9.79 -41.76
CA PRO A 398 25.71 -8.39 -41.35
C PRO A 398 27.10 -7.83 -41.04
N PRO A 399 27.45 -6.64 -41.52
CA PRO A 399 28.75 -6.04 -41.24
C PRO A 399 28.88 -5.75 -39.72
N ALA A 400 30.10 -5.88 -39.19
CA ALA A 400 30.37 -5.66 -37.77
C ALA A 400 30.12 -4.22 -37.34
N ALA A 401 30.29 -3.25 -38.25
CA ALA A 401 30.02 -1.83 -38.00
C ALA A 401 28.96 -1.34 -39.00
N ALA A 402 27.95 -0.64 -38.47
CA ALA A 402 26.88 -0.05 -39.27
C ALA A 402 27.42 0.98 -40.29
N ASP A 403 28.53 1.64 -39.97
CA ASP A 403 29.19 2.60 -40.90
C ASP A 403 29.74 1.93 -42.16
N GLU A 404 30.15 0.64 -42.12
CA GLU A 404 30.58 -0.11 -43.30
C GLU A 404 29.42 -0.30 -44.28
N LEU A 405 28.21 -0.56 -43.76
CA LEU A 405 27.00 -0.71 -44.53
C LEU A 405 26.63 0.58 -45.24
N LEU A 406 26.66 1.73 -44.48
CA LEU A 406 26.37 3.02 -45.07
C LEU A 406 27.41 3.41 -46.14
N GLN A 407 28.69 3.18 -45.89
CA GLN A 407 29.74 3.47 -46.86
C GLN A 407 29.61 2.66 -48.16
N ALA A 408 29.29 1.37 -48.02
CA ALA A 408 29.09 0.50 -49.18
C ALA A 408 27.87 0.92 -50.03
N ALA A 409 26.76 1.27 -49.36
CA ALA A 409 25.53 1.66 -50.03
C ALA A 409 25.63 3.09 -50.61
N ASP A 410 26.26 4.04 -49.92
CA ASP A 410 26.54 5.39 -50.41
C ASP A 410 27.48 5.36 -51.65
N ALA A 411 28.55 4.56 -51.62
CA ALA A 411 29.43 4.37 -52.75
C ALA A 411 28.72 3.79 -53.97
N ALA A 412 27.72 2.89 -53.75
CA ALA A 412 26.88 2.34 -54.82
C ALA A 412 25.93 3.41 -55.38
N MET A 413 25.28 4.19 -54.51
CA MET A 413 24.40 5.30 -54.90
C MET A 413 25.14 6.35 -55.69
N TYR A 414 26.34 6.76 -55.25
CA TYR A 414 27.14 7.75 -55.95
C TYR A 414 27.49 7.34 -57.37
N ARG A 415 27.79 6.05 -57.60
CA ARG A 415 28.02 5.52 -58.93
C ARG A 415 26.77 5.64 -59.84
N ASN A 416 25.57 5.33 -59.28
CA ASN A 416 24.31 5.43 -60.01
C ASN A 416 23.91 6.89 -60.30
N LYS A 417 24.14 7.82 -59.34
CA LYS A 417 23.81 9.26 -59.49
C LYS A 417 24.60 9.92 -60.65
N HIS A 418 25.83 9.51 -60.89
CA HIS A 418 26.62 10.00 -62.01
C HIS A 418 26.14 9.49 -63.38
N HIS A 419 25.54 8.32 -63.47
CA HIS A 419 24.97 7.79 -64.68
C HIS A 419 23.60 8.42 -64.99
N ALA A 420 22.79 8.73 -64.02
CA ALA A 420 21.44 9.30 -64.17
C ALA A 420 21.47 10.85 -64.49
N ARG A 421 22.43 11.59 -63.98
CA ARG A 421 22.55 13.04 -64.29
C ARG A 421 22.79 13.39 -65.74
N ALA A 422 23.15 12.40 -66.56
CA ALA A 422 23.24 12.55 -68.00
C ALA A 422 21.88 12.54 -68.74
N ALA A 423 20.79 12.16 -68.05
CA ALA A 423 19.50 11.84 -68.68
C ALA A 423 18.31 12.74 -68.29
N ILE A 424 18.31 13.52 -67.19
CA ILE A 424 17.07 14.19 -66.72
C ILE A 424 17.31 15.67 -66.39
N ARG A 425 16.72 16.58 -67.20
CA ARG A 425 16.39 17.95 -66.81
C ARG A 425 15.01 17.99 -66.15
N PRO A 426 14.76 18.62 -65.00
CA PRO A 426 13.44 18.67 -64.41
C PRO A 426 12.47 19.45 -65.30
N GLN A 427 11.40 18.81 -65.74
CA GLN A 427 10.29 19.48 -66.40
C GLN A 427 9.33 20.03 -65.33
N VAL A 428 9.46 21.33 -65.06
CA VAL A 428 8.50 22.07 -64.25
C VAL A 428 7.28 22.40 -65.14
N HIS A 429 6.24 21.64 -65.02
CA HIS A 429 4.96 22.02 -65.65
C HIS A 429 4.28 23.06 -64.73
N ARG A 430 4.43 24.35 -65.07
CA ARG A 430 3.60 25.42 -64.54
C ARG A 430 2.21 25.37 -65.22
N SER A 431 1.17 25.01 -64.50
CA SER A 431 -0.21 25.37 -64.93
C SER A 431 -0.35 26.90 -64.78
N PRO A 432 -0.82 27.57 -65.82
CA PRO A 432 -1.02 29.04 -65.72
C PRO A 432 -2.18 29.36 -64.76
N PRO A 433 -2.10 30.49 -64.02
CA PRO A 433 -3.22 30.90 -63.17
C PRO A 433 -4.44 31.18 -64.08
N ALA A 434 -5.59 30.67 -63.60
CA ALA A 434 -6.89 30.94 -64.19
C ALA A 434 -7.15 32.46 -64.17
N LEU A 435 -7.23 33.11 -65.32
CA LEU A 435 -7.68 34.48 -65.46
C LEU A 435 -9.17 34.56 -65.03
N ASP A 436 -9.40 35.20 -63.92
CA ASP A 436 -10.73 35.58 -63.46
C ASP A 436 -11.25 36.67 -64.45
N GLN A 437 -12.18 36.25 -65.32
CA GLN A 437 -12.97 37.17 -66.14
C GLN A 437 -14.30 37.38 -65.44
N THR A 438 -14.41 38.46 -64.66
CA THR A 438 -15.68 39.06 -64.34
C THR A 438 -15.69 40.52 -64.76
N SER A 439 -16.46 40.77 -65.79
CA SER A 439 -16.99 42.09 -66.16
C SER A 439 -18.16 42.43 -65.21
#